data_b282426dba4af546d730e9c8f31a100b
#
_entry.id   b282426dba4af546d730e9c8f31a100b
#
_cell.length_a   1.000
_cell.length_b   1.000
_cell.length_c   1.000
_cell.angle_alpha   90.00
_cell.angle_beta   90.00
_cell.angle_gamma   90.00
#
_symmetry.space_group_name_H-M   'P 1'
#
loop_
_entity.id
_entity.type
_entity.pdbx_description
1 polymer ?
#
loop_
_entity_poly.entity_id
_entity_poly.type
_entity_poly.pdbx_seq_one_letter_code
_entity_poly.pdbx_strand_id
1 'polypeptide(L)'
;MDPGGRTTSVSPAATRSDISAIAYGFMASKALFAALEIGVFTVLADGPLAPVDLADRTALAARRLRTLLHALVGLGLLVRDGDMFGNAPAADRYLVRGRAEDFGDYFRLQLGRQIYPALLHLDAGIAGTGRAFDTMSALIASPDDARTFTTAQHVGSLAAARVLADRVLPDRLPTGTGTIRLLDVGGGSGAFSLALCQRFPTLRATILDFPAVVGIARDYRDKAAMQERIELVGGDAVGKPWPAGQHVVLMSYLLSALSDGPDSEVEAVLAKAHDCLEPGGLLVVHDFMLEDAGPGPAAAALWFLQYLAYQPDATSFSAAELSGRLRRAGFDPQPGTALIPGVTTVILARKKVDR
;
A
#
# COMPACT_ATOMS: atom_id res chain seq x y z
N MET A 1 -26.85 14.49 6.55
CA MET A 1 -26.93 13.54 5.44
C MET A 1 -26.73 14.31 4.16
N ASP A 2 -25.55 14.31 3.63
CA ASP A 2 -25.25 14.86 2.31
C ASP A 2 -24.58 13.77 1.48
N PRO A 3 -25.25 13.21 0.45
CA PRO A 3 -24.70 12.16 -0.40
C PRO A 3 -24.02 12.76 -1.63
N GLY A 4 -23.30 13.86 -1.45
CA GLY A 4 -22.52 14.51 -2.50
C GLY A 4 -21.06 14.07 -2.44
N GLY A 5 -20.68 13.06 -3.22
CA GLY A 5 -19.30 12.78 -3.54
C GLY A 5 -18.63 14.02 -4.12
N ARG A 6 -17.84 14.74 -3.31
CA ARG A 6 -16.98 15.81 -3.83
C ARG A 6 -15.89 15.14 -4.64
N THR A 7 -16.02 15.17 -5.96
CA THR A 7 -14.86 15.08 -6.84
C THR A 7 -13.86 16.14 -6.35
N THR A 8 -12.71 15.68 -5.86
CA THR A 8 -11.59 16.57 -5.54
C THR A 8 -11.04 17.09 -6.86
N SER A 9 -11.68 18.12 -7.45
CA SER A 9 -11.15 18.81 -8.61
C SER A 9 -9.82 19.41 -8.21
N VAL A 10 -8.73 18.84 -8.69
CA VAL A 10 -7.40 19.44 -8.57
C VAL A 10 -7.43 20.76 -9.34
N SER A 11 -7.26 21.89 -8.65
CA SER A 11 -7.14 23.18 -9.32
C SER A 11 -5.83 23.21 -10.11
N PRO A 12 -5.86 23.60 -11.40
CA PRO A 12 -4.64 23.76 -12.18
C PRO A 12 -3.65 24.72 -11.51
N ALA A 13 -2.35 24.41 -11.57
CA ALA A 13 -1.31 25.33 -11.12
C ALA A 13 -1.40 26.64 -11.93
N ALA A 14 -1.58 27.76 -11.23
CA ALA A 14 -1.83 29.06 -11.85
C ALA A 14 -0.63 30.02 -11.72
N THR A 15 0.28 29.76 -10.79
CA THR A 15 1.40 30.65 -10.48
C THR A 15 2.73 29.91 -10.51
N ARG A 16 3.82 30.68 -10.64
CA ARG A 16 5.18 30.14 -10.50
C ARG A 16 5.38 29.51 -9.11
N SER A 17 4.73 30.04 -8.09
CA SER A 17 4.81 29.51 -6.73
C SER A 17 4.26 28.09 -6.64
N ASP A 18 3.15 27.80 -7.33
CA ASP A 18 2.54 26.46 -7.35
C ASP A 18 3.50 25.43 -7.98
N ILE A 19 4.13 25.81 -9.10
CA ILE A 19 5.15 24.97 -9.76
C ILE A 19 6.38 24.78 -8.85
N SER A 20 6.82 25.86 -8.17
CA SER A 20 7.96 25.79 -7.26
C SER A 20 7.68 24.89 -6.08
N ALA A 21 6.45 24.86 -5.55
CA ALA A 21 6.06 23.97 -4.46
C ALA A 21 6.19 22.48 -4.90
N ILE A 22 5.80 22.15 -6.11
CA ILE A 22 6.01 20.81 -6.67
C ILE A 22 7.49 20.52 -6.84
N ALA A 23 8.25 21.45 -7.43
CA ALA A 23 9.69 21.28 -7.69
C ALA A 23 10.51 21.10 -6.40
N TYR A 24 10.16 21.76 -5.31
CA TYR A 24 10.82 21.59 -4.01
C TYR A 24 10.27 20.42 -3.19
N GLY A 25 9.17 19.81 -3.59
CA GLY A 25 8.52 18.71 -2.88
C GLY A 25 9.46 17.52 -2.59
N PHE A 26 10.40 17.22 -3.50
CA PHE A 26 11.38 16.15 -3.29
C PHE A 26 12.33 16.44 -2.11
N MET A 27 12.68 17.71 -1.83
CA MET A 27 13.50 18.08 -0.68
C MET A 27 12.72 17.89 0.62
N ALA A 28 11.42 18.21 0.62
CA ALA A 28 10.53 17.98 1.76
C ALA A 28 10.43 16.49 2.08
N SER A 29 10.19 15.65 1.07
CA SER A 29 10.17 14.20 1.22
C SER A 29 11.50 13.66 1.76
N LYS A 30 12.63 14.15 1.22
CA LYS A 30 13.96 13.69 1.67
C LYS A 30 14.28 14.15 3.09
N ALA A 31 13.83 15.33 3.52
CA ALA A 31 13.97 15.79 4.91
C ALA A 31 13.19 14.88 5.88
N LEU A 32 11.95 14.50 5.55
CA LEU A 32 11.17 13.53 6.31
C LEU A 32 11.90 12.17 6.40
N PHE A 33 12.38 11.62 5.28
CA PHE A 33 13.08 10.33 5.27
C PHE A 33 14.38 10.38 6.10
N ALA A 34 15.14 11.47 6.02
CA ALA A 34 16.34 11.66 6.83
C ALA A 34 16.02 11.75 8.32
N ALA A 35 14.97 12.49 8.71
CA ALA A 35 14.54 12.60 10.09
C ALA A 35 14.10 11.25 10.68
N LEU A 36 13.41 10.42 9.89
CA LEU A 36 13.01 9.06 10.27
C LEU A 36 14.22 8.12 10.41
N GLU A 37 15.21 8.20 9.50
CA GLU A 37 16.46 7.43 9.63
C GLU A 37 17.23 7.75 10.89
N ILE A 38 17.39 9.05 11.19
CA ILE A 38 18.05 9.55 12.38
C ILE A 38 17.26 9.22 13.65
N GLY A 39 15.93 9.09 13.56
CA GLY A 39 15.06 8.84 14.69
C GLY A 39 14.64 10.11 15.42
N VAL A 40 14.66 11.28 14.77
CA VAL A 40 14.34 12.60 15.36
C VAL A 40 13.02 12.56 16.11
N PHE A 41 11.94 12.07 15.49
CA PHE A 41 10.61 12.02 16.09
C PHE A 41 10.55 11.11 17.32
N THR A 42 11.28 10.01 17.29
CA THR A 42 11.36 9.05 18.42
C THR A 42 12.10 9.64 19.60
N VAL A 43 13.19 10.37 19.35
CA VAL A 43 13.95 11.04 20.41
C VAL A 43 13.15 12.18 21.05
N LEU A 44 12.29 12.85 20.27
CA LEU A 44 11.40 13.93 20.74
C LEU A 44 10.08 13.43 21.36
N ALA A 45 9.86 12.10 21.44
CA ALA A 45 8.61 11.54 21.96
C ALA A 45 8.39 11.83 23.46
N ASP A 46 9.48 11.99 24.22
CA ASP A 46 9.45 12.27 25.67
C ASP A 46 9.32 13.76 26.00
N GLY A 47 9.31 14.62 24.98
CA GLY A 47 9.15 16.07 25.12
C GLY A 47 10.14 16.87 24.27
N PRO A 48 9.95 18.19 24.23
CA PRO A 48 10.80 19.08 23.45
C PRO A 48 12.25 19.11 23.95
N LEU A 49 13.21 19.21 23.02
CA LEU A 49 14.65 19.29 23.30
C LEU A 49 15.29 20.47 22.57
N ALA A 50 16.37 21.01 23.14
CA ALA A 50 17.26 21.91 22.42
C ALA A 50 18.11 21.13 21.40
N PRO A 51 18.60 21.77 20.32
CA PRO A 51 19.41 21.08 19.30
C PRO A 51 20.68 20.41 19.84
N VAL A 52 21.27 20.95 20.92
CA VAL A 52 22.44 20.35 21.57
C VAL A 52 22.10 19.04 22.26
N ASP A 53 20.97 18.98 22.97
CA ASP A 53 20.54 17.79 23.70
C ASP A 53 20.10 16.67 22.69
N LEU A 54 19.45 17.09 21.60
CA LEU A 54 19.10 16.16 20.53
C LEU A 54 20.35 15.63 19.81
N ALA A 55 21.37 16.48 19.61
CA ALA A 55 22.65 16.13 19.03
C ALA A 55 23.37 15.05 19.85
N ASP A 56 23.38 15.20 21.15
CA ASP A 56 23.99 14.22 22.08
C ASP A 56 23.27 12.85 22.00
N ARG A 57 21.93 12.84 21.93
CA ARG A 57 21.13 11.62 21.82
C ARG A 57 21.24 10.93 20.47
N THR A 58 21.55 11.67 19.40
CA THR A 58 21.65 11.15 18.04
C THR A 58 23.09 10.94 17.55
N ALA A 59 24.08 11.33 18.37
CA ALA A 59 25.51 11.35 18.00
C ALA A 59 25.81 12.16 16.73
N LEU A 60 25.07 13.25 16.49
CA LEU A 60 25.20 14.12 15.34
C LEU A 60 25.66 15.53 15.74
N ALA A 61 26.30 16.25 14.80
CA ALA A 61 26.68 17.63 15.04
C ALA A 61 25.47 18.56 15.16
N ALA A 62 25.31 19.27 16.29
CA ALA A 62 24.16 20.14 16.57
C ALA A 62 23.86 21.16 15.46
N ARG A 63 24.93 21.73 14.83
CA ARG A 63 24.77 22.68 13.70
C ARG A 63 24.05 22.07 12.51
N ARG A 64 24.39 20.83 12.14
CA ARG A 64 23.74 20.12 11.00
C ARG A 64 22.31 19.75 11.36
N LEU A 65 22.13 19.27 12.57
CA LEU A 65 20.81 18.87 13.08
C LEU A 65 19.87 20.07 13.13
N ARG A 66 20.33 21.24 13.61
CA ARG A 66 19.52 22.48 13.63
C ARG A 66 18.97 22.83 12.24
N THR A 67 19.74 22.65 11.17
CA THR A 67 19.27 22.90 9.79
C THR A 67 18.11 21.98 9.44
N LEU A 68 18.20 20.68 9.75
CA LEU A 68 17.11 19.73 9.55
C LEU A 68 15.87 20.10 10.39
N LEU A 69 16.05 20.43 11.66
CA LEU A 69 14.95 20.81 12.56
C LEU A 69 14.19 22.03 12.04
N HIS A 70 14.88 23.06 11.54
CA HIS A 70 14.22 24.20 10.91
C HIS A 70 13.42 23.82 9.67
N ALA A 71 13.94 22.92 8.83
CA ALA A 71 13.19 22.40 7.68
C ALA A 71 11.91 21.65 8.13
N LEU A 72 12.01 20.79 9.14
CA LEU A 72 10.88 20.05 9.69
C LEU A 72 9.82 20.96 10.33
N VAL A 73 10.23 22.06 10.98
CA VAL A 73 9.29 23.10 11.45
C VAL A 73 8.60 23.78 10.28
N GLY A 74 9.35 24.15 9.23
CA GLY A 74 8.78 24.74 8.01
C GLY A 74 7.80 23.82 7.29
N LEU A 75 7.95 22.49 7.45
CA LEU A 75 7.04 21.47 6.93
C LEU A 75 5.87 21.14 7.88
N GLY A 76 5.81 21.77 9.07
CA GLY A 76 4.77 21.50 10.08
C GLY A 76 4.90 20.14 10.76
N LEU A 77 6.04 19.47 10.66
CA LEU A 77 6.30 18.18 11.31
C LEU A 77 6.84 18.35 12.74
N LEU A 78 7.45 19.48 13.02
CA LEU A 78 7.87 19.88 14.36
C LEU A 78 7.26 21.23 14.73
N VAL A 79 7.15 21.46 16.03
CA VAL A 79 6.86 22.76 16.63
C VAL A 79 8.13 23.31 17.29
N ARG A 80 8.26 24.63 17.32
CA ARG A 80 9.39 25.32 17.98
C ARG A 80 8.88 26.34 18.99
N ASP A 81 9.44 26.28 20.18
CA ASP A 81 9.23 27.30 21.23
C ASP A 81 10.61 27.74 21.76
N GLY A 82 10.97 29.00 21.51
CA GLY A 82 12.31 29.48 21.77
C GLY A 82 13.38 28.69 21.00
N ASP A 83 14.26 28.02 21.73
CA ASP A 83 15.29 27.12 21.16
C ASP A 83 14.93 25.64 21.33
N MET A 84 13.72 25.34 21.81
CA MET A 84 13.22 23.97 22.00
C MET A 84 12.43 23.51 20.79
N PHE A 85 12.61 22.25 20.39
CA PHE A 85 11.90 21.59 19.27
C PHE A 85 11.13 20.39 19.82
N GLY A 86 9.87 20.25 19.41
CA GLY A 86 9.00 19.14 19.78
C GLY A 86 8.24 18.59 18.58
N ASN A 87 7.71 17.38 18.70
CA ASN A 87 6.87 16.81 17.67
C ASN A 87 5.57 17.60 17.49
N ALA A 88 5.17 17.85 16.25
CA ALA A 88 3.80 18.25 15.95
C ALA A 88 2.84 17.06 16.21
N PRO A 89 1.54 17.31 16.48
CA PRO A 89 0.60 16.22 16.85
C PRO A 89 0.57 15.04 15.89
N ALA A 90 0.60 15.28 14.57
CA ALA A 90 0.62 14.22 13.57
C ALA A 90 1.96 13.45 13.58
N ALA A 91 3.09 14.15 13.73
CA ALA A 91 4.40 13.52 13.80
C ALA A 91 4.53 12.67 15.08
N ASP A 92 4.02 13.15 16.20
CA ASP A 92 4.03 12.40 17.46
C ASP A 92 3.20 11.12 17.37
N ARG A 93 2.05 11.17 16.70
CA ARG A 93 1.15 10.03 16.54
C ARG A 93 1.65 8.99 15.55
N TYR A 94 2.16 9.42 14.39
CA TYR A 94 2.40 8.56 13.25
C TYR A 94 3.87 8.32 12.89
N LEU A 95 4.84 9.06 13.49
CA LEU A 95 6.24 8.98 13.11
C LEU A 95 7.17 8.56 14.27
N VAL A 96 6.62 8.36 15.46
CA VAL A 96 7.36 7.85 16.62
C VAL A 96 7.41 6.32 16.56
N ARG A 97 8.61 5.78 16.46
CA ARG A 97 8.84 4.34 16.32
C ARG A 97 8.25 3.55 17.49
N GLY A 98 7.50 2.50 17.15
CA GLY A 98 6.93 1.57 18.12
C GLY A 98 5.58 1.99 18.70
N ARG A 99 5.02 3.13 18.34
CA ARG A 99 3.63 3.47 18.68
C ARG A 99 2.65 2.64 17.87
N ALA A 100 1.43 2.49 18.38
CA ALA A 100 0.40 1.64 17.75
C ALA A 100 0.02 2.08 16.32
N GLU A 101 0.15 3.36 16.01
CA GLU A 101 -0.14 3.94 14.70
C GLU A 101 1.13 4.40 13.95
N ASP A 102 2.30 3.90 14.36
CA ASP A 102 3.59 4.22 13.71
C ASP A 102 3.54 3.82 12.23
N PHE A 103 3.62 4.82 11.38
CA PHE A 103 3.67 4.72 9.93
C PHE A 103 5.05 5.09 9.37
N GLY A 104 6.01 5.37 10.25
CA GLY A 104 7.34 5.87 9.89
C GLY A 104 8.13 4.90 9.04
N ASP A 105 8.01 3.59 9.28
CA ASP A 105 8.74 2.58 8.50
C ASP A 105 8.25 2.48 7.04
N TYR A 106 6.97 2.74 6.76
CA TYR A 106 6.49 2.87 5.38
C TYR A 106 7.22 4.00 4.63
N PHE A 107 7.29 5.18 5.23
CA PHE A 107 7.99 6.32 4.62
C PHE A 107 9.50 6.12 4.55
N ARG A 108 10.10 5.58 5.59
CA ARG A 108 11.55 5.41 5.71
C ARG A 108 12.05 4.30 4.79
N LEU A 109 11.42 3.13 4.82
CA LEU A 109 11.90 1.93 4.13
C LEU A 109 11.38 1.89 2.70
N GLN A 110 10.06 1.84 2.49
CA GLN A 110 9.53 1.70 1.14
C GLN A 110 9.73 2.96 0.32
N LEU A 111 9.22 4.11 0.78
CA LEU A 111 9.36 5.33 -0.01
C LEU A 111 10.80 5.85 -0.03
N GLY A 112 11.47 5.89 1.12
CA GLY A 112 12.80 6.51 1.23
C GLY A 112 13.95 5.68 0.69
N ARG A 113 13.93 4.35 0.91
CA ARG A 113 15.04 3.47 0.51
C ARG A 113 14.81 2.75 -0.82
N GLN A 114 13.56 2.48 -1.20
CA GLN A 114 13.24 1.71 -2.41
C GLN A 114 12.70 2.61 -3.53
N ILE A 115 11.58 3.31 -3.31
CA ILE A 115 10.91 4.08 -4.37
C ILE A 115 11.70 5.34 -4.74
N TYR A 116 12.15 6.11 -3.76
CA TYR A 116 12.83 7.39 -4.03
C TYR A 116 14.08 7.25 -4.91
N PRO A 117 14.98 6.26 -4.69
CA PRO A 117 16.10 6.02 -5.61
C PRO A 117 15.64 5.52 -6.99
N ALA A 118 14.60 4.69 -7.06
CA ALA A 118 14.09 4.19 -8.34
C ALA A 118 13.56 5.33 -9.24
N LEU A 119 12.97 6.37 -8.66
CA LEU A 119 12.47 7.53 -9.41
C LEU A 119 13.56 8.33 -10.15
N LEU A 120 14.85 8.13 -9.86
CA LEU A 120 15.96 8.68 -10.65
C LEU A 120 16.00 8.13 -12.08
N HIS A 121 15.31 7.03 -12.35
CA HIS A 121 15.21 6.37 -13.65
C HIS A 121 13.87 6.61 -14.34
N LEU A 122 13.01 7.48 -13.80
CA LEU A 122 11.63 7.66 -14.29
C LEU A 122 11.59 8.19 -15.73
N ASP A 123 12.41 9.16 -16.06
CA ASP A 123 12.53 9.73 -17.41
C ASP A 123 13.00 8.68 -18.44
N ALA A 124 13.99 7.88 -18.07
CA ALA A 124 14.47 6.77 -18.89
C ALA A 124 13.41 5.67 -19.03
N GLY A 125 12.65 5.37 -17.95
CA GLY A 125 11.53 4.44 -17.97
C GLY A 125 10.40 4.90 -18.90
N ILE A 126 10.00 6.16 -18.82
CA ILE A 126 8.99 6.75 -19.71
C ILE A 126 9.46 6.73 -21.18
N ALA A 127 10.76 7.01 -21.43
CA ALA A 127 11.32 6.98 -22.76
C ALA A 127 11.59 5.56 -23.29
N GLY A 128 11.46 4.52 -22.47
CA GLY A 128 11.80 3.14 -22.84
C GLY A 128 13.30 2.90 -23.05
N THR A 129 14.17 3.76 -22.51
CA THR A 129 15.63 3.71 -22.71
C THR A 129 16.41 3.14 -21.52
N GLY A 130 15.73 2.90 -20.39
CA GLY A 130 16.33 2.33 -19.18
C GLY A 130 15.30 2.15 -18.07
N ARG A 131 15.71 1.47 -17.01
CA ARG A 131 14.88 1.20 -15.81
C ARG A 131 15.74 1.02 -14.57
N ALA A 132 15.15 1.18 -13.38
CA ALA A 132 15.88 1.06 -12.11
C ALA A 132 16.31 -0.39 -11.83
N PHE A 133 15.49 -1.38 -12.21
CA PHE A 133 15.73 -2.81 -12.07
C PHE A 133 14.84 -3.60 -13.05
N ASP A 134 15.15 -4.88 -13.25
CA ASP A 134 14.55 -5.66 -14.33
C ASP A 134 13.12 -6.09 -14.10
N THR A 135 12.71 -6.31 -12.86
CA THR A 135 11.36 -6.78 -12.51
C THR A 135 10.95 -6.28 -11.14
N MET A 136 9.62 -6.24 -10.88
CA MET A 136 9.09 -5.93 -9.55
C MET A 136 9.64 -6.90 -8.48
N SER A 137 9.88 -8.16 -8.84
CA SER A 137 10.48 -9.14 -7.92
C SER A 137 11.91 -8.79 -7.50
N ALA A 138 12.62 -7.92 -8.23
CA ALA A 138 13.93 -7.44 -7.81
C ALA A 138 13.88 -6.59 -6.51
N LEU A 139 12.73 -5.95 -6.22
CA LEU A 139 12.50 -5.26 -4.94
C LEU A 139 12.47 -6.18 -3.73
N ILE A 140 12.29 -7.47 -3.95
CA ILE A 140 12.21 -8.51 -2.92
C ILE A 140 13.18 -9.65 -3.20
N ALA A 141 14.23 -9.40 -4.02
CA ALA A 141 15.17 -10.42 -4.47
C ALA A 141 16.01 -11.01 -3.34
N SER A 142 16.36 -10.21 -2.34
CA SER A 142 17.03 -10.71 -1.14
C SER A 142 16.05 -10.86 0.03
N PRO A 143 16.32 -11.74 1.03
CA PRO A 143 15.53 -11.82 2.25
C PRO A 143 15.40 -10.49 3.01
N ASP A 144 16.42 -9.64 2.98
CA ASP A 144 16.43 -8.34 3.66
C ASP A 144 15.57 -7.33 2.89
N ASP A 145 15.61 -7.33 1.55
CA ASP A 145 14.74 -6.49 0.72
C ASP A 145 13.27 -6.90 0.87
N ALA A 146 12.98 -8.20 0.83
CA ALA A 146 11.66 -8.75 1.05
C ALA A 146 11.12 -8.36 2.44
N ARG A 147 11.94 -8.45 3.49
CA ARG A 147 11.59 -8.04 4.85
C ARG A 147 11.34 -6.54 4.91
N THR A 148 12.23 -5.74 4.34
CA THR A 148 12.10 -4.27 4.28
C THR A 148 10.79 -3.87 3.63
N PHE A 149 10.51 -4.39 2.43
CA PHE A 149 9.31 -4.10 1.66
C PHE A 149 8.03 -4.53 2.42
N THR A 150 7.97 -5.79 2.84
CA THR A 150 6.78 -6.38 3.45
C THR A 150 6.46 -5.77 4.82
N THR A 151 7.49 -5.52 5.65
CA THR A 151 7.31 -4.90 6.96
C THR A 151 6.88 -3.45 6.85
N ALA A 152 7.45 -2.69 5.90
CA ALA A 152 7.09 -1.30 5.66
C ALA A 152 5.61 -1.12 5.32
N GLN A 153 5.04 -2.05 4.56
CA GLN A 153 3.63 -1.98 4.15
C GLN A 153 2.64 -2.44 5.21
N HIS A 154 3.08 -3.22 6.21
CA HIS A 154 2.16 -3.91 7.14
C HIS A 154 1.17 -2.97 7.83
N VAL A 155 1.64 -1.86 8.39
CA VAL A 155 0.79 -0.93 9.17
C VAL A 155 -0.28 -0.29 8.29
N GLY A 156 0.10 0.18 7.09
CA GLY A 156 -0.83 0.76 6.12
C GLY A 156 -1.87 -0.25 5.63
N SER A 157 -1.42 -1.45 5.29
CA SER A 157 -2.29 -2.55 4.87
C SER A 157 -3.24 -2.98 5.98
N LEU A 158 -2.78 -3.04 7.24
CA LEU A 158 -3.64 -3.40 8.37
C LEU A 158 -4.73 -2.36 8.63
N ALA A 159 -4.43 -1.07 8.47
CA ALA A 159 -5.42 -0.01 8.57
C ALA A 159 -6.51 -0.13 7.50
N ALA A 160 -6.11 -0.31 6.22
CA ALA A 160 -7.03 -0.55 5.11
C ALA A 160 -7.86 -1.83 5.32
N ALA A 161 -7.23 -2.92 5.78
CA ALA A 161 -7.88 -4.19 6.04
C ALA A 161 -8.98 -4.10 7.10
N ARG A 162 -8.76 -3.31 8.17
CA ARG A 162 -9.79 -3.06 9.19
C ARG A 162 -10.98 -2.30 8.60
N VAL A 163 -10.74 -1.28 7.78
CA VAL A 163 -11.83 -0.57 7.08
C VAL A 163 -12.61 -1.52 6.17
N LEU A 164 -11.92 -2.37 5.41
CA LEU A 164 -12.55 -3.40 4.57
C LEU A 164 -13.41 -4.36 5.40
N ALA A 165 -12.87 -4.86 6.51
CA ALA A 165 -13.52 -5.80 7.39
C ALA A 165 -14.75 -5.22 8.09
N ASP A 166 -14.70 -3.95 8.53
CA ASP A 166 -15.73 -3.35 9.36
C ASP A 166 -16.83 -2.64 8.56
N ARG A 167 -16.50 -2.11 7.37
CA ARG A 167 -17.41 -1.24 6.61
C ARG A 167 -17.85 -1.80 5.26
N VAL A 168 -17.06 -2.66 4.62
CA VAL A 168 -17.32 -3.12 3.27
C VAL A 168 -17.85 -4.56 3.24
N LEU A 169 -17.25 -5.48 3.99
CA LEU A 169 -17.53 -6.91 3.89
C LEU A 169 -18.66 -7.44 4.81
N PRO A 170 -19.15 -6.80 5.90
CA PRO A 170 -20.11 -7.43 6.80
C PRO A 170 -21.25 -7.93 5.98
N ASP A 171 -22.08 -7.71 5.35
CA ASP A 171 -23.20 -8.37 4.67
C ASP A 171 -22.88 -8.86 3.24
N ARG A 172 -21.60 -8.96 2.91
CA ARG A 172 -21.13 -9.31 1.54
C ARG A 172 -20.50 -10.68 1.46
N LEU A 173 -20.05 -11.22 2.58
CA LEU A 173 -19.47 -12.56 2.63
C LEU A 173 -20.54 -13.63 2.34
N PRO A 174 -20.15 -14.78 1.73
CA PRO A 174 -21.06 -15.88 1.54
C PRO A 174 -21.66 -16.38 2.86
N THR A 175 -22.96 -16.63 2.88
CA THR A 175 -23.70 -17.13 4.05
C THR A 175 -24.02 -18.62 3.89
N GLY A 176 -24.19 -19.32 5.02
CA GLY A 176 -24.63 -20.73 5.01
C GLY A 176 -23.53 -21.75 4.72
N THR A 177 -22.28 -21.37 4.57
CA THR A 177 -21.16 -22.27 4.23
C THR A 177 -20.42 -22.86 5.43
N GLY A 178 -20.79 -22.53 6.65
CA GLY A 178 -20.05 -22.91 7.86
C GLY A 178 -18.67 -22.25 7.92
N THR A 179 -17.69 -22.78 7.20
CA THR A 179 -16.35 -22.18 7.06
C THR A 179 -16.24 -21.40 5.76
N ILE A 180 -15.82 -20.13 5.83
CA ILE A 180 -15.52 -19.29 4.65
C ILE A 180 -14.04 -19.42 4.31
N ARG A 181 -13.73 -19.95 3.13
CA ARG A 181 -12.36 -20.04 2.61
C ARG A 181 -12.02 -18.78 1.81
N LEU A 182 -10.97 -18.11 2.23
CA LEU A 182 -10.39 -16.92 1.58
C LEU A 182 -9.01 -17.28 1.00
N LEU A 183 -8.77 -16.93 -0.26
CA LEU A 183 -7.44 -16.87 -0.84
C LEU A 183 -7.00 -15.40 -0.92
N ASP A 184 -5.92 -15.06 -0.23
CA ASP A 184 -5.28 -13.74 -0.22
C ASP A 184 -4.05 -13.80 -1.15
N VAL A 185 -4.21 -13.28 -2.37
CA VAL A 185 -3.21 -13.39 -3.43
C VAL A 185 -2.29 -12.18 -3.41
N GLY A 186 -0.98 -12.42 -3.30
CA GLY A 186 -0.02 -11.36 -3.02
C GLY A 186 -0.22 -10.79 -1.61
N GLY A 187 -0.58 -11.65 -0.64
CA GLY A 187 -1.04 -11.22 0.68
C GLY A 187 0.02 -10.58 1.57
N GLY A 188 1.29 -10.51 1.13
CA GLY A 188 2.37 -9.81 1.81
C GLY A 188 2.59 -10.32 3.24
N SER A 189 2.54 -9.41 4.20
CA SER A 189 2.61 -9.74 5.63
C SER A 189 1.38 -10.46 6.20
N GLY A 190 0.34 -10.65 5.39
CA GLY A 190 -0.95 -11.19 5.82
C GLY A 190 -1.84 -10.20 6.55
N ALA A 191 -1.60 -8.90 6.43
CA ALA A 191 -2.35 -7.87 7.16
C ALA A 191 -3.86 -7.96 6.93
N PHE A 192 -4.29 -8.18 5.69
CA PHE A 192 -5.70 -8.36 5.34
C PHE A 192 -6.25 -9.66 5.90
N SER A 193 -5.57 -10.78 5.67
CA SER A 193 -5.94 -12.09 6.23
C SER A 193 -6.08 -12.06 7.75
N LEU A 194 -5.16 -11.41 8.45
CA LEU A 194 -5.20 -11.24 9.92
C LEU A 194 -6.43 -10.46 10.36
N ALA A 195 -6.67 -9.27 9.78
CA ALA A 195 -7.81 -8.44 10.15
C ALA A 195 -9.15 -9.14 9.85
N LEU A 196 -9.26 -9.79 8.70
CA LEU A 196 -10.47 -10.52 8.30
C LEU A 196 -10.72 -11.74 9.19
N CYS A 197 -9.70 -12.53 9.49
CA CYS A 197 -9.82 -13.64 10.43
C CYS A 197 -10.18 -13.18 11.84
N GLN A 198 -9.65 -12.07 12.32
CA GLN A 198 -10.04 -11.49 13.62
C GLN A 198 -11.49 -11.06 13.64
N ARG A 199 -11.97 -10.43 12.57
CA ARG A 199 -13.35 -9.89 12.48
C ARG A 199 -14.40 -10.95 12.24
N PHE A 200 -14.08 -11.99 11.44
CA PHE A 200 -15.02 -13.04 11.04
C PHE A 200 -14.57 -14.42 11.56
N PRO A 201 -15.16 -14.94 12.64
CA PRO A 201 -14.73 -16.19 13.28
C PRO A 201 -14.76 -17.42 12.38
N THR A 202 -15.65 -17.48 11.40
CA THR A 202 -15.79 -18.60 10.45
C THR A 202 -14.83 -18.52 9.27
N LEU A 203 -14.07 -17.40 9.12
CA LEU A 203 -13.17 -17.21 8.00
C LEU A 203 -11.83 -17.92 8.25
N ARG A 204 -11.37 -18.67 7.26
CA ARG A 204 -10.02 -19.24 7.18
C ARG A 204 -9.36 -18.73 5.92
N ALA A 205 -8.13 -18.27 6.03
CA ALA A 205 -7.39 -17.66 4.94
C ALA A 205 -6.23 -18.54 4.48
N THR A 206 -5.96 -18.54 3.19
CA THR A 206 -4.70 -19.01 2.61
C THR A 206 -3.99 -17.80 2.01
N ILE A 207 -2.78 -17.51 2.47
CA ILE A 207 -1.93 -16.45 1.91
C ILE A 207 -1.03 -17.08 0.84
N LEU A 208 -1.12 -16.59 -0.39
CA LEU A 208 -0.24 -16.94 -1.50
C LEU A 208 0.68 -15.77 -1.80
N ASP A 209 1.99 -15.96 -1.64
CA ASP A 209 3.00 -14.95 -1.97
C ASP A 209 4.35 -15.62 -2.26
N PHE A 210 5.33 -14.86 -2.72
CA PHE A 210 6.68 -15.37 -2.95
C PHE A 210 7.27 -16.04 -1.69
N PRO A 211 8.08 -17.09 -1.82
CA PRO A 211 8.61 -17.86 -0.67
C PRO A 211 9.32 -16.99 0.37
N ALA A 212 10.05 -15.95 -0.05
CA ALA A 212 10.73 -15.03 0.86
C ALA A 212 9.72 -14.20 1.69
N VAL A 213 8.61 -13.78 1.10
CA VAL A 213 7.54 -13.01 1.73
C VAL A 213 6.74 -13.87 2.71
N VAL A 214 6.43 -15.11 2.33
CA VAL A 214 5.69 -16.07 3.18
C VAL A 214 6.39 -16.32 4.51
N GLY A 215 7.73 -16.28 4.55
CA GLY A 215 8.49 -16.35 5.81
C GLY A 215 8.15 -15.20 6.77
N ILE A 216 7.93 -14.00 6.22
CA ILE A 216 7.57 -12.80 7.00
C ILE A 216 6.10 -12.86 7.44
N ALA A 217 5.20 -13.31 6.55
CA ALA A 217 3.79 -13.54 6.90
C ALA A 217 3.65 -14.52 8.08
N ARG A 218 4.53 -15.53 8.14
CA ARG A 218 4.58 -16.49 9.27
C ARG A 218 4.85 -15.77 10.59
N ASP A 219 5.81 -14.87 10.63
CA ASP A 219 6.15 -14.13 11.86
C ASP A 219 4.92 -13.33 12.38
N TYR A 220 4.19 -12.66 11.48
CA TYR A 220 2.97 -11.91 11.85
C TYR A 220 1.82 -12.82 12.26
N ARG A 221 1.58 -13.91 11.51
CA ARG A 221 0.56 -14.92 11.82
C ARG A 221 0.78 -15.54 13.20
N ASP A 222 2.02 -15.95 13.49
CA ASP A 222 2.38 -16.64 14.72
C ASP A 222 2.31 -15.70 15.92
N LYS A 223 2.73 -14.44 15.75
CA LYS A 223 2.55 -13.38 16.76
C LYS A 223 1.08 -13.10 17.05
N ALA A 224 0.19 -13.26 16.07
CA ALA A 224 -1.25 -13.08 16.24
C ALA A 224 -1.97 -14.36 16.71
N ALA A 225 -1.27 -15.47 16.94
CA ALA A 225 -1.83 -16.79 17.30
C ALA A 225 -2.91 -17.28 16.31
N MET A 226 -2.64 -17.12 14.98
CA MET A 226 -3.60 -17.44 13.91
C MET A 226 -3.20 -18.68 13.09
N GLN A 227 -2.34 -19.56 13.60
CA GLN A 227 -1.79 -20.74 12.89
C GLN A 227 -2.90 -21.68 12.40
N GLU A 228 -3.93 -21.89 13.24
CA GLU A 228 -5.07 -22.76 12.91
C GLU A 228 -6.03 -22.19 11.87
N ARG A 229 -5.89 -20.91 11.55
CA ARG A 229 -6.83 -20.18 10.70
C ARG A 229 -6.22 -19.56 9.45
N ILE A 230 -4.90 -19.46 9.39
CA ILE A 230 -4.18 -18.87 8.26
C ILE A 230 -3.12 -19.86 7.78
N GLU A 231 -3.32 -20.37 6.58
CA GLU A 231 -2.37 -21.19 5.84
C GLU A 231 -1.46 -20.30 4.98
N LEU A 232 -0.23 -20.77 4.74
CA LEU A 232 0.79 -20.05 3.98
C LEU A 232 1.27 -20.89 2.81
N VAL A 233 1.18 -20.35 1.59
CA VAL A 233 1.57 -21.01 0.35
C VAL A 233 2.60 -20.15 -0.38
N GLY A 234 3.83 -20.66 -0.52
CA GLY A 234 4.89 -19.98 -1.27
C GLY A 234 4.76 -20.25 -2.77
N GLY A 235 4.80 -19.19 -3.58
CA GLY A 235 4.79 -19.27 -5.04
C GLY A 235 4.50 -17.93 -5.70
N ASP A 236 4.85 -17.85 -6.97
CA ASP A 236 4.46 -16.74 -7.82
C ASP A 236 2.96 -16.87 -8.18
N ALA A 237 2.20 -15.81 -7.95
CA ALA A 237 0.76 -15.77 -8.21
C ALA A 237 0.44 -15.98 -9.71
N VAL A 238 1.28 -15.49 -10.61
CA VAL A 238 1.10 -15.64 -12.05
C VAL A 238 1.41 -17.08 -12.50
N GLY A 239 2.54 -17.63 -12.06
CA GLY A 239 3.02 -18.95 -12.52
C GLY A 239 2.39 -20.14 -11.80
N LYS A 240 2.04 -20.01 -10.51
CA LYS A 240 1.58 -21.13 -9.68
C LYS A 240 0.08 -21.38 -9.81
N PRO A 241 -0.39 -22.65 -9.83
CA PRO A 241 -1.81 -22.96 -9.68
C PRO A 241 -2.34 -22.50 -8.31
N TRP A 242 -3.58 -21.99 -8.28
CA TRP A 242 -4.24 -21.58 -7.04
C TRP A 242 -5.11 -22.69 -6.46
N PRO A 243 -5.27 -22.76 -5.12
CA PRO A 243 -6.15 -23.75 -4.51
C PRO A 243 -7.61 -23.49 -4.90
N ALA A 244 -8.27 -24.49 -5.44
CA ALA A 244 -9.67 -24.42 -5.86
C ALA A 244 -10.65 -24.37 -4.67
N GLY A 245 -11.92 -24.11 -4.98
CA GLY A 245 -12.99 -24.15 -3.99
C GLY A 245 -13.02 -22.97 -3.03
N GLN A 246 -12.55 -21.81 -3.45
CA GLN A 246 -12.54 -20.62 -2.63
C GLN A 246 -13.91 -19.94 -2.62
N HIS A 247 -14.33 -19.44 -1.45
CA HIS A 247 -15.53 -18.63 -1.33
C HIS A 247 -15.24 -17.14 -1.58
N VAL A 248 -14.01 -16.73 -1.26
CA VAL A 248 -13.54 -15.35 -1.45
C VAL A 248 -12.11 -15.39 -2.01
N VAL A 249 -11.83 -14.56 -2.99
CA VAL A 249 -10.46 -14.21 -3.42
C VAL A 249 -10.25 -12.73 -3.14
N LEU A 250 -9.15 -12.40 -2.50
CA LEU A 250 -8.70 -11.04 -2.26
C LEU A 250 -7.42 -10.77 -3.04
N MET A 251 -7.42 -9.67 -3.77
CA MET A 251 -6.25 -9.07 -4.40
C MET A 251 -6.13 -7.64 -3.90
N SER A 252 -5.14 -7.37 -3.06
CA SER A 252 -4.92 -6.04 -2.48
C SER A 252 -3.55 -5.52 -2.88
N TYR A 253 -3.51 -4.39 -3.60
CA TYR A 253 -2.29 -3.79 -4.16
C TYR A 253 -1.51 -4.75 -5.08
N LEU A 254 -2.22 -5.66 -5.74
CA LEU A 254 -1.62 -6.66 -6.63
C LEU A 254 -1.68 -6.22 -8.09
N LEU A 255 -2.85 -5.83 -8.58
CA LEU A 255 -3.05 -5.61 -10.02
C LEU A 255 -2.21 -4.45 -10.55
N SER A 256 -2.03 -3.40 -9.76
CA SER A 256 -1.17 -2.26 -10.11
C SER A 256 0.33 -2.62 -10.21
N ALA A 257 0.73 -3.75 -9.64
CA ALA A 257 2.11 -4.23 -9.64
C ALA A 257 2.40 -5.28 -10.73
N LEU A 258 1.39 -5.69 -11.50
CA LEU A 258 1.51 -6.69 -12.57
C LEU A 258 1.78 -6.03 -13.93
N SER A 259 2.41 -6.79 -14.82
CA SER A 259 2.56 -6.40 -16.22
C SER A 259 1.23 -6.46 -16.95
N ASP A 260 0.98 -5.49 -17.82
CA ASP A 260 -0.23 -5.39 -18.64
C ASP A 260 0.10 -5.26 -20.15
N GLY A 261 1.25 -5.79 -20.55
CA GLY A 261 1.67 -5.90 -21.94
C GLY A 261 0.90 -6.95 -22.75
N PRO A 262 1.42 -7.38 -23.90
CA PRO A 262 0.77 -8.36 -24.78
C PRO A 262 0.36 -9.67 -24.09
N ASP A 263 1.16 -10.14 -23.13
CA ASP A 263 0.91 -11.32 -22.29
C ASP A 263 0.48 -10.86 -20.89
N SER A 264 -0.66 -10.16 -20.81
CA SER A 264 -1.13 -9.49 -19.59
C SER A 264 -1.23 -10.43 -18.39
N GLU A 265 -0.38 -10.19 -17.39
CA GLU A 265 -0.47 -10.88 -16.09
C GLU A 265 -1.76 -10.54 -15.34
N VAL A 266 -2.30 -9.34 -15.56
CA VAL A 266 -3.58 -8.92 -14.98
C VAL A 266 -4.72 -9.83 -15.46
N GLU A 267 -4.83 -10.08 -16.77
CA GLU A 267 -5.87 -10.97 -17.30
C GLU A 267 -5.64 -12.42 -16.82
N ALA A 268 -4.38 -12.86 -16.73
CA ALA A 268 -4.05 -14.21 -16.24
C ALA A 268 -4.50 -14.42 -14.77
N VAL A 269 -4.24 -13.47 -13.87
CA VAL A 269 -4.68 -13.62 -12.46
C VAL A 269 -6.20 -13.47 -12.30
N LEU A 270 -6.87 -12.67 -13.15
CA LEU A 270 -8.33 -12.57 -13.14
C LEU A 270 -8.98 -13.89 -13.59
N ALA A 271 -8.43 -14.57 -14.62
CA ALA A 271 -8.88 -15.89 -15.02
C ALA A 271 -8.69 -16.93 -13.91
N LYS A 272 -7.53 -16.95 -13.26
CA LYS A 272 -7.27 -17.84 -12.10
C LYS A 272 -8.22 -17.58 -10.93
N ALA A 273 -8.54 -16.31 -10.65
CA ALA A 273 -9.51 -15.96 -9.62
C ALA A 273 -10.91 -16.53 -9.97
N HIS A 274 -11.30 -16.43 -11.23
CA HIS A 274 -12.54 -17.02 -11.69
C HIS A 274 -12.53 -18.54 -11.48
N ASP A 275 -11.49 -19.23 -11.92
CA ASP A 275 -11.41 -20.70 -11.88
C ASP A 275 -11.38 -21.25 -10.46
N CYS A 276 -10.68 -20.60 -9.52
CA CYS A 276 -10.56 -21.09 -8.15
C CYS A 276 -11.76 -20.78 -7.27
N LEU A 277 -12.61 -19.80 -7.63
CA LEU A 277 -13.81 -19.45 -6.89
C LEU A 277 -14.95 -20.45 -7.12
N GLU A 278 -15.68 -20.74 -6.05
CA GLU A 278 -16.98 -21.44 -6.12
C GLU A 278 -18.01 -20.62 -6.92
N PRO A 279 -19.03 -21.24 -7.52
CA PRO A 279 -20.11 -20.51 -8.17
C PRO A 279 -20.74 -19.47 -7.21
N GLY A 280 -20.87 -18.22 -7.66
CA GLY A 280 -21.33 -17.10 -6.84
C GLY A 280 -20.32 -16.59 -5.80
N GLY A 281 -19.10 -17.12 -5.80
CA GLY A 281 -18.01 -16.67 -4.95
C GLY A 281 -17.65 -15.19 -5.16
N LEU A 282 -16.99 -14.58 -4.19
CA LEU A 282 -16.69 -13.15 -4.15
C LEU A 282 -15.22 -12.89 -4.49
N LEU A 283 -14.98 -12.11 -5.52
CA LEU A 283 -13.68 -11.47 -5.76
C LEU A 283 -13.68 -10.06 -5.13
N VAL A 284 -12.66 -9.75 -4.35
CA VAL A 284 -12.40 -8.44 -3.75
C VAL A 284 -11.13 -7.90 -4.36
N VAL A 285 -11.21 -6.82 -5.12
CA VAL A 285 -10.04 -6.11 -5.67
C VAL A 285 -9.92 -4.76 -4.96
N HIS A 286 -8.82 -4.56 -4.27
CA HIS A 286 -8.48 -3.30 -3.61
C HIS A 286 -7.15 -2.80 -4.17
N ASP A 287 -7.15 -1.59 -4.75
CA ASP A 287 -5.94 -1.03 -5.35
C ASP A 287 -6.04 0.50 -5.47
N PHE A 288 -4.96 1.11 -5.92
CA PHE A 288 -5.00 2.46 -6.47
C PHE A 288 -5.81 2.45 -7.76
N MET A 289 -6.72 3.39 -7.92
CA MET A 289 -7.53 3.53 -9.14
C MET A 289 -7.71 5.01 -9.44
N LEU A 290 -7.65 5.34 -10.73
CA LEU A 290 -7.98 6.68 -11.21
C LEU A 290 -9.50 6.90 -11.19
N GLU A 291 -9.92 8.15 -11.14
CA GLU A 291 -11.32 8.53 -11.33
C GLU A 291 -11.71 8.36 -12.80
N ASP A 292 -12.92 7.85 -13.04
CA ASP A 292 -13.43 7.62 -14.41
C ASP A 292 -13.58 8.89 -15.23
N ALA A 293 -13.86 10.02 -14.58
CA ALA A 293 -14.11 11.32 -15.21
C ALA A 293 -12.98 12.34 -15.05
N GLY A 294 -11.82 11.94 -14.49
CA GLY A 294 -10.74 12.88 -14.20
C GLY A 294 -9.40 12.20 -13.91
N PRO A 295 -8.33 12.99 -13.82
CA PRO A 295 -6.98 12.48 -13.56
C PRO A 295 -6.73 12.16 -12.08
N GLY A 296 -7.70 12.33 -11.19
CA GLY A 296 -7.60 12.09 -9.76
C GLY A 296 -7.75 10.63 -9.38
N PRO A 297 -7.53 10.31 -8.11
CA PRO A 297 -6.85 11.17 -7.15
C PRO A 297 -5.34 11.25 -7.44
N ALA A 298 -4.70 12.38 -7.12
CA ALA A 298 -3.28 12.59 -7.39
C ALA A 298 -2.37 11.51 -6.78
N ALA A 299 -2.74 10.99 -5.60
CA ALA A 299 -2.01 9.90 -4.96
C ALA A 299 -1.99 8.63 -5.82
N ALA A 300 -3.11 8.24 -6.42
CA ALA A 300 -3.19 7.08 -7.31
C ALA A 300 -2.37 7.32 -8.60
N ALA A 301 -2.50 8.49 -9.22
CA ALA A 301 -1.75 8.83 -10.43
C ALA A 301 -0.23 8.80 -10.20
N LEU A 302 0.25 9.36 -9.07
CA LEU A 302 1.66 9.33 -8.70
C LEU A 302 2.13 7.91 -8.36
N TRP A 303 1.24 7.09 -7.78
CA TRP A 303 1.56 5.70 -7.49
C TRP A 303 1.73 4.88 -8.77
N PHE A 304 0.87 5.04 -9.75
CA PHE A 304 1.05 4.40 -11.06
C PHE A 304 2.30 4.90 -11.78
N LEU A 305 2.56 6.21 -11.72
CA LEU A 305 3.72 6.81 -12.38
C LEU A 305 5.04 6.19 -11.92
N GLN A 306 5.18 5.86 -10.61
CA GLN A 306 6.42 5.32 -10.08
C GLN A 306 6.76 3.93 -10.65
N TYR A 307 5.77 3.15 -11.08
CA TYR A 307 6.03 1.85 -11.71
C TYR A 307 6.83 1.98 -13.00
N LEU A 308 6.60 3.03 -13.80
CA LEU A 308 7.33 3.25 -15.05
C LEU A 308 8.84 3.37 -14.87
N ALA A 309 9.32 3.66 -13.64
CA ALA A 309 10.75 3.66 -13.36
C ALA A 309 11.39 2.26 -13.40
N TYR A 310 10.59 1.18 -13.30
CA TYR A 310 11.11 -0.19 -13.23
C TYR A 310 10.22 -1.24 -13.91
N GLN A 311 9.02 -0.91 -14.30
CA GLN A 311 8.09 -1.80 -14.99
C GLN A 311 7.45 -1.06 -16.17
N PRO A 312 8.09 -1.07 -17.36
CA PRO A 312 7.63 -0.27 -18.50
C PRO A 312 6.22 -0.61 -18.97
N ASP A 313 5.80 -1.87 -18.80
CA ASP A 313 4.47 -2.36 -19.19
C ASP A 313 3.41 -2.18 -18.09
N ALA A 314 3.74 -1.51 -16.99
CA ALA A 314 2.76 -1.13 -15.98
C ALA A 314 1.81 -0.08 -16.55
N THR A 315 0.53 -0.29 -16.35
CA THR A 315 -0.51 0.66 -16.77
C THR A 315 -1.31 1.16 -15.57
N SER A 316 -1.84 2.36 -15.70
CA SER A 316 -2.86 2.87 -14.79
C SER A 316 -4.23 2.40 -15.26
N PHE A 317 -5.15 2.25 -14.31
CA PHE A 317 -6.56 1.94 -14.60
C PHE A 317 -7.50 2.69 -13.68
N SER A 318 -8.69 2.95 -14.20
CA SER A 318 -9.83 3.45 -13.43
C SER A 318 -10.72 2.32 -12.92
N ALA A 319 -11.64 2.64 -12.01
CA ALA A 319 -12.62 1.67 -11.54
C ALA A 319 -13.53 1.15 -12.65
N ALA A 320 -13.88 1.99 -13.64
CA ALA A 320 -14.69 1.58 -14.79
C ALA A 320 -13.93 0.63 -15.72
N GLU A 321 -12.65 0.93 -16.03
CA GLU A 321 -11.80 0.08 -16.85
C GLU A 321 -11.60 -1.29 -16.20
N LEU A 322 -11.25 -1.33 -14.92
CA LEU A 322 -11.12 -2.59 -14.20
C LEU A 322 -12.45 -3.37 -14.12
N SER A 323 -13.57 -2.68 -13.91
CA SER A 323 -14.90 -3.31 -13.96
C SER A 323 -15.20 -3.90 -15.34
N GLY A 324 -14.73 -3.28 -16.42
CA GLY A 324 -14.80 -3.83 -17.78
C GLY A 324 -14.02 -5.14 -17.93
N ARG A 325 -12.78 -5.20 -17.40
CA ARG A 325 -11.95 -6.41 -17.37
C ARG A 325 -12.61 -7.53 -16.56
N LEU A 326 -13.11 -7.21 -15.37
CA LEU A 326 -13.83 -8.15 -14.51
C LEU A 326 -15.05 -8.76 -15.20
N ARG A 327 -15.83 -7.96 -15.95
CA ARG A 327 -16.97 -8.51 -16.72
C ARG A 327 -16.53 -9.48 -17.81
N ARG A 328 -15.42 -9.19 -18.52
CA ARG A 328 -14.84 -10.09 -19.52
C ARG A 328 -14.33 -11.39 -18.90
N ALA A 329 -13.79 -11.32 -17.68
CA ALA A 329 -13.33 -12.48 -16.92
C ALA A 329 -14.47 -13.27 -16.23
N GLY A 330 -15.74 -13.00 -16.52
CA GLY A 330 -16.88 -13.77 -16.01
C GLY A 330 -17.42 -13.31 -14.66
N PHE A 331 -17.08 -12.12 -14.23
CA PHE A 331 -17.58 -11.55 -12.97
C PHE A 331 -18.71 -10.54 -13.17
N ASP A 332 -19.46 -10.26 -12.09
CA ASP A 332 -20.42 -9.17 -11.98
C ASP A 332 -19.92 -8.15 -10.95
N PRO A 333 -19.20 -7.10 -11.39
CA PRO A 333 -18.62 -6.11 -10.50
C PRO A 333 -19.67 -5.10 -10.02
N GLN A 334 -19.59 -4.75 -8.74
CA GLN A 334 -20.28 -3.62 -8.14
C GLN A 334 -19.48 -2.32 -8.43
N PRO A 335 -20.14 -1.14 -8.34
CA PRO A 335 -19.43 0.13 -8.42
C PRO A 335 -18.27 0.22 -7.44
N GLY A 336 -17.16 0.80 -7.86
CA GLY A 336 -16.01 1.03 -7.01
C GLY A 336 -16.36 1.93 -5.81
N THR A 337 -15.85 1.59 -4.65
CA THR A 337 -16.04 2.34 -3.41
C THR A 337 -14.70 2.75 -2.84
N ALA A 338 -14.52 4.02 -2.47
CA ALA A 338 -13.30 4.47 -1.82
C ALA A 338 -13.08 3.71 -0.49
N LEU A 339 -11.99 2.98 -0.39
CA LEU A 339 -11.59 2.32 0.84
C LEU A 339 -10.78 3.28 1.72
N ILE A 340 -9.77 3.90 1.14
CA ILE A 340 -9.05 5.03 1.74
C ILE A 340 -9.37 6.26 0.88
N PRO A 341 -10.18 7.20 1.38
CA PRO A 341 -10.63 8.36 0.61
C PRO A 341 -9.47 9.12 -0.02
N GLY A 342 -9.54 9.36 -1.33
CA GLY A 342 -8.51 10.06 -2.09
C GLY A 342 -7.22 9.25 -2.36
N VAL A 343 -7.20 7.97 -2.03
CA VAL A 343 -6.00 7.11 -2.20
C VAL A 343 -6.34 5.80 -2.90
N THR A 344 -7.22 4.96 -2.32
CA THR A 344 -7.52 3.63 -2.85
C THR A 344 -9.00 3.35 -2.97
N THR A 345 -9.33 2.46 -3.91
CA THR A 345 -10.70 2.02 -4.21
C THR A 345 -10.80 0.50 -4.07
N VAL A 346 -11.95 0.01 -3.65
CA VAL A 346 -12.29 -1.42 -3.64
C VAL A 346 -13.44 -1.69 -4.59
N ILE A 347 -13.33 -2.77 -5.38
CA ILE A 347 -14.40 -3.32 -6.21
C ILE A 347 -14.72 -4.72 -5.69
N LEU A 348 -16.00 -4.97 -5.43
CA LEU A 348 -16.53 -6.29 -5.12
C LEU A 348 -17.15 -6.87 -6.39
N ALA A 349 -16.81 -8.10 -6.75
CA ALA A 349 -17.33 -8.73 -7.95
C ALA A 349 -17.74 -10.19 -7.68
N ARG A 350 -18.95 -10.58 -8.07
CA ARG A 350 -19.42 -11.96 -7.94
C ARG A 350 -19.06 -12.77 -9.17
N LYS A 351 -18.56 -14.00 -8.97
CA LYS A 351 -18.47 -14.98 -10.07
C LYS A 351 -19.86 -15.26 -10.59
N LYS A 352 -20.07 -15.09 -11.91
CA LYS A 352 -21.35 -15.43 -12.54
C LYS A 352 -21.62 -16.91 -12.39
N VAL A 353 -22.86 -17.25 -12.14
CA VAL A 353 -23.34 -18.63 -12.16
C VAL A 353 -23.90 -18.85 -13.56
N ASP A 354 -23.31 -19.79 -14.30
CA ASP A 354 -23.88 -20.22 -15.59
C ASP A 354 -25.28 -20.76 -15.32
N ARG A 355 -26.26 -20.19 -16.03
CA ARG A 355 -27.67 -20.58 -15.92
C ARG A 355 -27.93 -21.81 -16.75
#